data_8d7d009660ccd18421b0952a811a940f
#
_entry.id   8d7d009660ccd18421b0952a811a940f
#
_cell.length_a   1.000
_cell.length_b   1.000
_cell.length_c   1.000
_cell.angle_alpha   90.00
_cell.angle_beta   90.00
_cell.angle_gamma   90.00
#
_symmetry.space_group_name_H-M   'P 1'
#
loop_
_entity.id
_entity.type
_entity.pdbx_description
1 polymer ?
#
loop_
_entity_poly.entity_id
_entity_poly.type
_entity_poly.pdbx_seq_one_letter_code
_entity_poly.pdbx_strand_id
1 'polypeptide(L)'
;MKTLCLAATLLLTAPAWAQSVAINGTLGNKALLIVDGGFPKAVAVGEVHKGIKVVAIQGEQITLEMGGKRQTLRVGDAPASVGSGAGEQLSGGRVVLTAGPGGHFLTDGQINGRTVQFMVDTGATTVAMSVADAKRIGLNYQNGQPVQMSTANGVTQGWRVTLNTVRVGDVMVSGVEAVVTPGGMPYVLLGNSFLSRFQMNRNNDQMVLERRF
;
A
#
# COMPACT_ATOMS: atom_id res chain seq x y z
N MET A 1 -32.24 58.18 -12.12
CA MET A 1 -30.98 57.53 -11.77
C MET A 1 -31.28 56.45 -10.77
N LYS A 2 -31.28 55.17 -11.19
CA LYS A 2 -31.57 53.99 -10.35
C LYS A 2 -30.25 53.31 -10.05
N THR A 3 -29.79 53.41 -8.82
CA THR A 3 -28.58 52.73 -8.31
C THR A 3 -28.89 51.28 -8.04
N LEU A 4 -28.23 50.38 -8.77
CA LEU A 4 -28.30 48.92 -8.61
C LEU A 4 -27.26 48.49 -7.60
N CYS A 5 -27.66 48.10 -6.36
CA CYS A 5 -26.76 47.48 -5.39
C CYS A 5 -26.55 46.01 -5.72
N LEU A 6 -25.36 45.66 -6.14
CA LEU A 6 -24.90 44.28 -6.37
C LEU A 6 -24.45 43.68 -5.01
N ALA A 7 -25.25 42.79 -4.43
CA ALA A 7 -24.92 42.04 -3.23
C ALA A 7 -24.00 40.86 -3.61
N ALA A 8 -22.73 40.93 -3.27
CA ALA A 8 -21.78 39.84 -3.43
C ALA A 8 -21.95 38.83 -2.30
N THR A 9 -22.50 37.66 -2.63
CA THR A 9 -22.61 36.52 -1.72
C THR A 9 -21.24 35.80 -1.61
N LEU A 10 -20.55 35.97 -0.50
CA LEU A 10 -19.33 35.23 -0.16
C LEU A 10 -19.73 33.79 0.19
N LEU A 11 -19.46 32.83 -0.69
CA LEU A 11 -19.52 31.39 -0.41
C LEU A 11 -18.32 31.02 0.46
N LEU A 12 -18.52 30.85 1.77
CA LEU A 12 -17.52 30.24 2.66
C LEU A 12 -17.43 28.75 2.33
N THR A 13 -16.39 28.33 1.65
CA THR A 13 -16.02 26.91 1.49
C THR A 13 -15.37 26.45 2.80
N ALA A 14 -16.11 25.66 3.60
CA ALA A 14 -15.56 24.99 4.77
C ALA A 14 -14.55 23.91 4.28
N PRO A 15 -13.37 23.78 4.93
CA PRO A 15 -12.42 22.71 4.61
C PRO A 15 -13.06 21.36 4.96
N ALA A 16 -13.21 20.50 3.98
CA ALA A 16 -13.62 19.11 4.18
C ALA A 16 -12.42 18.36 4.78
N TRP A 17 -12.45 18.09 6.06
CA TRP A 17 -11.47 17.26 6.75
C TRP A 17 -11.69 15.81 6.32
N ALA A 18 -10.69 15.19 5.73
CA ALA A 18 -10.73 13.78 5.37
C ALA A 18 -10.76 12.94 6.65
N GLN A 19 -11.87 12.25 6.88
CA GLN A 19 -12.03 11.38 8.03
C GLN A 19 -11.43 10.00 7.73
N SER A 20 -10.62 9.44 8.64
CA SER A 20 -10.01 8.13 8.50
C SER A 20 -10.73 7.08 9.35
N VAL A 21 -10.95 5.88 8.80
CA VAL A 21 -11.55 4.75 9.52
C VAL A 21 -10.75 3.47 9.32
N ALA A 22 -10.48 2.75 10.41
CA ALA A 22 -9.88 1.42 10.40
C ALA A 22 -10.74 0.44 11.18
N ILE A 23 -10.65 -0.85 10.84
CA ILE A 23 -11.29 -1.94 11.53
C ILE A 23 -10.26 -2.67 12.39
N ASN A 24 -10.44 -2.62 13.71
CA ASN A 24 -9.54 -3.30 14.66
C ASN A 24 -9.96 -4.76 14.96
N GLY A 25 -11.22 -5.12 14.65
CA GLY A 25 -11.75 -6.45 14.92
C GLY A 25 -13.26 -6.50 14.83
N THR A 26 -13.82 -7.67 15.11
CA THR A 26 -15.26 -7.87 15.24
C THR A 26 -15.59 -8.50 16.62
N LEU A 27 -16.73 -8.13 17.17
CA LEU A 27 -17.26 -8.68 18.43
C LEU A 27 -18.73 -9.08 18.21
N GLY A 28 -18.96 -10.33 17.83
CA GLY A 28 -20.28 -10.81 17.43
C GLY A 28 -20.80 -10.03 16.21
N ASN A 29 -21.93 -9.33 16.36
CA ASN A 29 -22.54 -8.48 15.32
C ASN A 29 -22.06 -7.01 15.35
N LYS A 30 -20.94 -6.72 16.01
CA LYS A 30 -20.36 -5.39 16.11
C LYS A 30 -18.97 -5.34 15.50
N ALA A 31 -18.66 -4.29 14.76
CA ALA A 31 -17.33 -3.96 14.30
C ALA A 31 -16.63 -3.01 15.28
N LEU A 32 -15.35 -3.24 15.55
CA LEU A 32 -14.51 -2.32 16.33
C LEU A 32 -13.91 -1.29 15.40
N LEU A 33 -14.52 -0.13 15.30
CA LEU A 33 -14.09 0.98 14.46
C LEU A 33 -13.11 1.88 15.21
N ILE A 34 -12.01 2.22 14.54
CA ILE A 34 -11.11 3.31 14.94
C ILE A 34 -11.32 4.45 13.96
N VAL A 35 -11.80 5.58 14.44
CA VAL A 35 -12.06 6.77 13.60
C VAL A 35 -11.09 7.87 14.02
N ASP A 36 -10.34 8.41 13.03
CA ASP A 36 -9.36 9.49 13.21
C ASP A 36 -8.29 9.17 14.26
N GLY A 37 -7.83 7.90 14.28
CA GLY A 37 -6.82 7.44 15.24
C GLY A 37 -7.28 7.40 16.71
N GLY A 38 -8.58 7.52 16.96
CA GLY A 38 -9.15 7.45 18.32
C GLY A 38 -9.18 6.03 18.89
N PHE A 39 -9.81 5.87 20.07
CA PHE A 39 -9.99 4.55 20.68
C PHE A 39 -10.99 3.69 19.90
N PRO A 40 -10.79 2.35 19.84
CA PRO A 40 -11.73 1.44 19.20
C PRO A 40 -13.13 1.55 19.82
N LYS A 41 -14.14 1.72 18.98
CA LYS A 41 -15.56 1.77 19.35
C LYS A 41 -16.30 0.59 18.73
N ALA A 42 -17.01 -0.18 19.55
CA ALA A 42 -17.89 -1.24 19.06
C ALA A 42 -19.17 -0.62 18.49
N VAL A 43 -19.41 -0.86 17.18
CA VAL A 43 -20.55 -0.32 16.42
C VAL A 43 -21.30 -1.48 15.79
N ALA A 44 -22.59 -1.60 16.06
CA ALA A 44 -23.42 -2.69 15.55
C ALA A 44 -23.85 -2.44 14.09
N VAL A 45 -24.27 -3.52 13.41
CA VAL A 45 -24.88 -3.41 12.06
C VAL A 45 -26.12 -2.49 12.16
N GLY A 46 -26.19 -1.49 11.29
CA GLY A 46 -27.22 -0.45 11.27
C GLY A 46 -26.91 0.78 12.09
N GLU A 47 -25.97 0.72 13.03
CA GLU A 47 -25.57 1.84 13.90
C GLU A 47 -24.60 2.79 13.19
N VAL A 48 -24.66 4.07 13.56
CA VAL A 48 -23.80 5.15 13.04
C VAL A 48 -22.87 5.66 14.15
N HIS A 49 -21.58 5.75 13.88
CA HIS A 49 -20.59 6.38 14.74
C HIS A 49 -19.75 7.38 13.96
N LYS A 50 -19.73 8.64 14.39
CA LYS A 50 -19.01 9.74 13.70
C LYS A 50 -19.30 9.81 12.19
N GLY A 51 -20.58 9.66 11.78
CA GLY A 51 -20.97 9.70 10.36
C GLY A 51 -20.69 8.43 9.56
N ILE A 52 -20.17 7.38 10.19
CA ILE A 52 -19.88 6.08 9.60
C ILE A 52 -20.91 5.06 10.04
N LYS A 53 -21.65 4.48 9.09
CA LYS A 53 -22.65 3.44 9.35
C LYS A 53 -22.09 2.06 9.03
N VAL A 54 -22.23 1.11 9.95
CA VAL A 54 -21.95 -0.30 9.67
C VAL A 54 -23.13 -0.92 8.94
N VAL A 55 -22.92 -1.31 7.67
CA VAL A 55 -24.00 -1.86 6.83
C VAL A 55 -24.09 -3.38 6.97
N ALA A 56 -22.95 -4.06 6.98
CA ALA A 56 -22.87 -5.52 7.09
C ALA A 56 -21.55 -5.97 7.71
N ILE A 57 -21.57 -7.12 8.37
CA ILE A 57 -20.38 -7.83 8.88
C ILE A 57 -20.46 -9.26 8.35
N GLN A 58 -19.43 -9.68 7.60
CA GLN A 58 -19.33 -11.03 7.02
C GLN A 58 -17.93 -11.59 7.36
N GLY A 59 -17.83 -12.25 8.50
CA GLY A 59 -16.53 -12.69 9.03
C GLY A 59 -15.61 -11.51 9.33
N GLU A 60 -14.48 -11.43 8.62
CA GLU A 60 -13.51 -10.35 8.75
C GLU A 60 -13.79 -9.17 7.81
N GLN A 61 -14.81 -9.27 6.94
CA GLN A 61 -15.20 -8.20 6.01
C GLN A 61 -16.34 -7.39 6.60
N ILE A 62 -16.14 -6.09 6.68
CA ILE A 62 -17.10 -5.13 7.19
C ILE A 62 -17.45 -4.12 6.11
N THR A 63 -18.72 -4.04 5.73
CA THR A 63 -19.21 -3.01 4.81
C THR A 63 -19.65 -1.80 5.62
N LEU A 64 -19.03 -0.68 5.33
CA LEU A 64 -19.31 0.63 5.90
C LEU A 64 -20.00 1.53 4.87
N GLU A 65 -20.86 2.42 5.35
CA GLU A 65 -21.42 3.51 4.53
C GLU A 65 -21.00 4.84 5.15
N MET A 66 -20.38 5.68 4.32
CA MET A 66 -19.75 6.93 4.73
C MET A 66 -19.96 7.97 3.62
N GLY A 67 -20.55 9.12 3.94
CA GLY A 67 -20.85 10.15 2.93
C GLY A 67 -21.71 9.66 1.77
N GLY A 68 -22.63 8.72 2.02
CA GLY A 68 -23.50 8.11 1.00
C GLY A 68 -22.82 7.05 0.10
N LYS A 69 -21.56 6.73 0.34
CA LYS A 69 -20.81 5.68 -0.38
C LYS A 69 -20.59 4.47 0.50
N ARG A 70 -20.65 3.27 -0.10
CA ARG A 70 -20.36 2.01 0.57
C ARG A 70 -18.94 1.56 0.26
N GLN A 71 -18.22 1.14 1.30
CA GLN A 71 -16.87 0.61 1.20
C GLN A 71 -16.77 -0.64 2.09
N THR A 72 -16.12 -1.70 1.58
CA THR A 72 -15.85 -2.92 2.34
C THR A 72 -14.40 -2.91 2.78
N LEU A 73 -14.16 -3.03 4.09
CA LEU A 73 -12.85 -3.14 4.71
C LEU A 73 -12.73 -4.49 5.39
N ARG A 74 -11.49 -4.96 5.56
CA ARG A 74 -11.18 -6.15 6.37
C ARG A 74 -10.58 -5.75 7.71
N VAL A 75 -10.72 -6.63 8.68
CA VAL A 75 -10.02 -6.49 9.97
C VAL A 75 -8.52 -6.45 9.70
N GLY A 76 -7.86 -5.40 10.20
CA GLY A 76 -6.42 -5.18 10.01
C GLY A 76 -6.02 -4.46 8.73
N ASP A 77 -6.97 -4.11 7.85
CA ASP A 77 -6.68 -3.25 6.69
C ASP A 77 -6.19 -1.86 7.14
N ALA A 78 -5.40 -1.22 6.29
CA ALA A 78 -5.01 0.17 6.49
C ALA A 78 -6.26 1.07 6.59
N PRO A 79 -6.21 2.17 7.38
CA PRO A 79 -7.33 3.10 7.52
C PRO A 79 -7.81 3.62 6.17
N ALA A 80 -9.12 3.52 5.91
CA ALA A 80 -9.75 4.12 4.73
C ALA A 80 -10.15 5.56 5.04
N SER A 81 -9.92 6.48 4.10
CA SER A 81 -10.28 7.89 4.24
C SER A 81 -11.59 8.22 3.52
N VAL A 82 -12.44 9.04 4.16
CA VAL A 82 -13.72 9.50 3.62
C VAL A 82 -13.60 10.97 3.21
N GLY A 83 -13.78 11.23 1.95
CA GLY A 83 -13.88 12.61 1.47
C GLY A 83 -13.14 12.88 0.18
N SER A 84 -13.44 12.15 -0.88
CA SER A 84 -13.24 12.63 -2.25
C SER A 84 -13.97 11.73 -3.24
N GLY A 85 -14.55 12.32 -4.28
CA GLY A 85 -15.35 11.68 -5.31
C GLY A 85 -14.69 10.49 -5.99
N ALA A 86 -15.53 9.69 -6.62
CA ALA A 86 -15.16 8.49 -7.37
C ALA A 86 -13.94 8.71 -8.27
N GLY A 87 -12.97 7.80 -8.15
CA GLY A 87 -11.83 7.70 -9.06
C GLY A 87 -10.64 8.49 -8.59
N GLU A 88 -9.75 7.78 -8.03
CA GLU A 88 -8.37 8.00 -7.61
C GLU A 88 -8.20 7.88 -6.11
N GLN A 89 -7.91 6.67 -5.75
CA GLN A 89 -7.31 6.35 -4.47
C GLN A 89 -5.88 6.92 -4.47
N LEU A 90 -5.80 8.22 -4.17
CA LEU A 90 -4.52 8.86 -3.84
C LEU A 90 -4.21 8.60 -2.35
N SER A 91 -4.08 7.34 -1.98
CA SER A 91 -3.25 6.97 -0.84
C SER A 91 -1.80 6.85 -1.34
N GLY A 92 -1.36 7.87 -2.07
CA GLY A 92 -0.07 7.87 -2.72
C GLY A 92 1.08 8.11 -1.77
N GLY A 93 1.40 7.21 -0.86
CA GLY A 93 2.63 7.41 -0.12
C GLY A 93 2.91 6.50 1.05
N ARG A 94 1.97 5.67 1.48
CA ARG A 94 2.14 4.83 2.67
C ARG A 94 1.74 3.39 2.42
N VAL A 95 2.61 2.46 2.81
CA VAL A 95 2.34 1.01 2.83
C VAL A 95 2.61 0.50 4.23
N VAL A 96 1.72 -0.31 4.78
CA VAL A 96 1.92 -1.02 6.05
C VAL A 96 2.09 -2.51 5.74
N LEU A 97 3.19 -3.06 6.18
CA LEU A 97 3.53 -4.47 6.03
C LEU A 97 3.52 -5.13 7.41
N THR A 98 2.96 -6.34 7.48
CA THR A 98 2.98 -7.15 8.71
C THR A 98 3.98 -8.28 8.54
N ALA A 99 4.79 -8.52 9.56
CA ALA A 99 5.76 -9.61 9.56
C ALA A 99 5.04 -10.96 9.54
N GLY A 100 5.48 -11.85 8.67
CA GLY A 100 5.09 -13.25 8.66
C GLY A 100 5.93 -14.11 9.62
N PRO A 101 5.75 -15.43 9.56
CA PRO A 101 6.57 -16.37 10.31
C PRO A 101 8.07 -16.13 10.05
N GLY A 102 8.89 -16.12 11.12
CA GLY A 102 10.31 -15.82 11.02
C GLY A 102 10.67 -14.34 10.97
N GLY A 103 9.69 -13.43 11.14
CA GLY A 103 9.94 -11.98 11.21
C GLY A 103 10.25 -11.32 9.86
N HIS A 104 10.02 -12.02 8.76
CA HIS A 104 10.18 -11.49 7.39
C HIS A 104 8.91 -10.77 6.93
N PHE A 105 9.09 -9.64 6.25
CA PHE A 105 7.98 -8.89 5.64
C PHE A 105 7.78 -9.38 4.21
N LEU A 106 6.73 -10.19 4.02
CA LEU A 106 6.30 -10.68 2.72
C LEU A 106 5.08 -9.88 2.27
N THR A 107 5.01 -9.56 0.99
CA THR A 107 3.87 -8.83 0.42
C THR A 107 3.69 -9.16 -1.05
N ASP A 108 2.45 -9.22 -1.48
CA ASP A 108 2.15 -9.27 -2.90
C ASP A 108 2.28 -7.88 -3.52
N GLY A 109 2.71 -7.85 -4.77
CA GLY A 109 2.83 -6.62 -5.51
C GLY A 109 2.97 -6.90 -7.00
N GLN A 110 3.41 -5.90 -7.75
CA GLN A 110 3.52 -6.01 -9.21
C GLN A 110 4.83 -5.44 -9.72
N ILE A 111 5.40 -6.09 -10.71
CA ILE A 111 6.47 -5.58 -11.58
C ILE A 111 5.91 -5.46 -12.99
N ASN A 112 5.94 -4.24 -13.55
CA ASN A 112 5.42 -3.95 -14.90
C ASN A 112 3.98 -4.48 -15.09
N GLY A 113 3.13 -4.37 -14.04
CA GLY A 113 1.75 -4.86 -14.05
C GLY A 113 1.56 -6.36 -13.84
N ARG A 114 2.64 -7.15 -13.65
CA ARG A 114 2.58 -8.60 -13.41
C ARG A 114 2.79 -8.88 -11.92
N THR A 115 1.91 -9.70 -11.35
CA THR A 115 1.95 -10.04 -9.92
C THR A 115 3.19 -10.84 -9.55
N VAL A 116 3.83 -10.45 -8.46
CA VAL A 116 4.96 -11.12 -7.83
C VAL A 116 4.79 -11.09 -6.32
N GLN A 117 5.45 -12.01 -5.62
CA GLN A 117 5.58 -11.96 -4.16
C GLN A 117 6.95 -11.39 -3.81
N PHE A 118 6.93 -10.31 -3.03
CA PHE A 118 8.12 -9.64 -2.53
C PHE A 118 8.47 -10.06 -1.11
N MET A 119 9.76 -10.11 -0.83
CA MET A 119 10.32 -10.09 0.52
C MET A 119 11.11 -8.79 0.69
N VAL A 120 10.79 -8.00 1.71
CA VAL A 120 11.56 -6.78 2.02
C VAL A 120 12.95 -7.18 2.50
N ASP A 121 13.96 -6.70 1.79
CA ASP A 121 15.38 -6.96 2.11
C ASP A 121 16.19 -5.67 2.11
N THR A 122 16.43 -5.14 3.29
CA THR A 122 17.25 -3.92 3.48
C THR A 122 18.74 -4.15 3.24
N GLY A 123 19.18 -5.40 3.18
CA GLY A 123 20.56 -5.79 2.82
C GLY A 123 20.80 -5.84 1.31
N ALA A 124 19.73 -5.94 0.51
CA ALA A 124 19.86 -5.94 -0.94
C ALA A 124 19.98 -4.51 -1.49
N THR A 125 20.98 -4.26 -2.33
CA THR A 125 21.18 -2.94 -2.95
C THR A 125 20.08 -2.63 -3.96
N THR A 126 19.67 -3.63 -4.75
CA THR A 126 18.66 -3.50 -5.80
C THR A 126 17.52 -4.49 -5.57
N VAL A 127 16.41 -4.29 -6.28
CA VAL A 127 15.43 -5.36 -6.44
C VAL A 127 16.14 -6.56 -7.09
N ALA A 128 15.95 -7.76 -6.55
CA ALA A 128 16.58 -8.95 -7.09
C ALA A 128 15.55 -10.06 -7.33
N MET A 129 15.65 -10.73 -8.47
CA MET A 129 14.75 -11.81 -8.84
C MET A 129 15.46 -12.94 -9.55
N SER A 130 14.85 -14.12 -9.54
CA SER A 130 15.35 -15.26 -10.28
C SER A 130 15.05 -15.12 -11.79
N VAL A 131 15.83 -15.81 -12.63
CA VAL A 131 15.53 -15.99 -14.06
C VAL A 131 14.12 -16.57 -14.26
N ALA A 132 13.69 -17.48 -13.37
CA ALA A 132 12.35 -18.06 -13.43
C ALA A 132 11.26 -16.99 -13.25
N ASP A 133 11.42 -16.09 -12.26
CA ASP A 133 10.49 -14.98 -12.05
C ASP A 133 10.49 -14.01 -13.22
N ALA A 134 11.67 -13.63 -13.71
CA ALA A 134 11.81 -12.74 -14.87
C ALA A 134 11.07 -13.29 -16.10
N LYS A 135 11.21 -14.59 -16.38
CA LYS A 135 10.48 -15.26 -17.45
C LYS A 135 8.97 -15.28 -17.21
N ARG A 136 8.55 -15.59 -15.98
CA ARG A 136 7.13 -15.67 -15.61
C ARG A 136 6.41 -14.33 -15.79
N ILE A 137 7.09 -13.20 -15.50
CA ILE A 137 6.53 -11.86 -15.70
C ILE A 137 6.78 -11.29 -17.11
N GLY A 138 7.43 -12.02 -18.00
CA GLY A 138 7.73 -11.59 -19.36
C GLY A 138 8.79 -10.48 -19.44
N LEU A 139 9.70 -10.42 -18.47
CA LEU A 139 10.80 -9.45 -18.45
C LEU A 139 11.93 -9.89 -19.38
N ASN A 140 12.28 -9.07 -20.37
CA ASN A 140 13.41 -9.32 -21.26
C ASN A 140 14.73 -8.93 -20.58
N TYR A 141 15.17 -9.75 -19.64
CA TYR A 141 16.36 -9.50 -18.82
C TYR A 141 17.68 -9.69 -19.57
N GLN A 142 17.70 -10.48 -20.63
CA GLN A 142 18.92 -10.79 -21.40
C GLN A 142 19.49 -9.58 -22.14
N ASN A 143 18.65 -8.57 -22.41
CA ASN A 143 19.07 -7.28 -22.95
C ASN A 143 19.67 -6.34 -21.87
N GLY A 144 19.68 -6.77 -20.61
CA GLY A 144 20.27 -6.03 -19.51
C GLY A 144 21.80 -6.08 -19.53
N GLN A 145 22.41 -5.22 -18.73
CA GLN A 145 23.86 -5.17 -18.57
C GLN A 145 24.34 -6.41 -17.76
N PRO A 146 25.26 -7.23 -18.27
CA PRO A 146 25.86 -8.29 -17.47
C PRO A 146 26.61 -7.71 -16.27
N VAL A 147 26.39 -8.28 -15.09
CA VAL A 147 27.03 -7.85 -13.83
C VAL A 147 27.45 -9.04 -12.99
N GLN A 148 28.52 -8.87 -12.22
CA GLN A 148 28.88 -9.78 -11.15
C GLN A 148 28.38 -9.24 -9.82
N MET A 149 27.88 -10.12 -8.98
CA MET A 149 27.34 -9.77 -7.67
C MET A 149 27.92 -10.68 -6.58
N SER A 150 28.22 -10.09 -5.44
CA SER A 150 28.48 -10.84 -4.21
C SER A 150 27.16 -11.13 -3.52
N THR A 151 26.89 -12.40 -3.27
CA THR A 151 25.73 -12.87 -2.51
C THR A 151 26.19 -13.66 -1.31
N ALA A 152 25.29 -13.99 -0.38
CA ALA A 152 25.61 -14.87 0.74
C ALA A 152 26.16 -16.23 0.32
N ASN A 153 25.84 -16.69 -0.90
CA ASN A 153 26.31 -17.97 -1.47
C ASN A 153 27.55 -17.82 -2.39
N GLY A 154 28.23 -16.66 -2.34
CA GLY A 154 29.39 -16.37 -3.17
C GLY A 154 29.11 -15.43 -4.34
N VAL A 155 30.06 -15.34 -5.26
CA VAL A 155 29.95 -14.48 -6.45
C VAL A 155 29.12 -15.19 -7.50
N THR A 156 28.11 -14.48 -8.05
CA THR A 156 27.27 -14.96 -9.15
C THR A 156 27.22 -13.91 -10.27
N GLN A 157 26.95 -14.37 -11.47
CA GLN A 157 26.66 -13.49 -12.60
C GLN A 157 25.15 -13.23 -12.70
N GLY A 158 24.76 -12.07 -13.23
CA GLY A 158 23.38 -11.72 -13.46
C GLY A 158 23.26 -10.61 -14.49
N TRP A 159 22.05 -10.10 -14.67
CA TRP A 159 21.74 -9.02 -15.60
C TRP A 159 21.12 -7.87 -14.82
N ARG A 160 21.72 -6.70 -14.91
CA ARG A 160 21.14 -5.46 -14.42
C ARG A 160 20.13 -4.95 -15.41
N VAL A 161 18.93 -4.65 -14.95
CA VAL A 161 17.82 -4.15 -15.76
C VAL A 161 17.14 -3.00 -15.03
N THR A 162 16.39 -2.18 -15.77
CA THR A 162 15.49 -1.18 -15.20
C THR A 162 14.05 -1.65 -15.35
N LEU A 163 13.35 -1.76 -14.24
CA LEU A 163 11.92 -2.06 -14.20
C LEU A 163 11.14 -0.76 -14.45
N ASN A 164 10.19 -0.81 -15.40
CA ASN A 164 9.37 0.38 -15.69
C ASN A 164 8.58 0.80 -14.45
N THR A 165 7.94 -0.16 -13.77
CA THR A 165 7.17 0.08 -12.56
C THR A 165 7.32 -1.06 -11.56
N VAL A 166 7.37 -0.70 -10.28
CA VAL A 166 7.22 -1.62 -9.13
C VAL A 166 6.11 -1.07 -8.25
N ARG A 167 5.08 -1.88 -8.00
CA ARG A 167 3.94 -1.54 -7.15
C ARG A 167 3.90 -2.45 -5.92
N VAL A 168 3.69 -1.84 -4.76
CA VAL A 168 3.46 -2.54 -3.48
C VAL A 168 2.28 -1.84 -2.81
N GLY A 169 1.18 -2.55 -2.60
CA GLY A 169 -0.06 -1.92 -2.17
C GLY A 169 -0.47 -0.77 -3.12
N ASP A 170 -0.70 0.40 -2.56
CA ASP A 170 -1.11 1.59 -3.32
C ASP A 170 0.08 2.41 -3.83
N VAL A 171 1.31 2.03 -3.49
CA VAL A 171 2.50 2.75 -3.89
C VAL A 171 3.09 2.19 -5.17
N MET A 172 3.39 3.08 -6.12
CA MET A 172 4.08 2.74 -7.36
C MET A 172 5.33 3.60 -7.54
N VAL A 173 6.44 2.95 -7.86
CA VAL A 173 7.73 3.59 -8.18
C VAL A 173 8.12 3.21 -9.60
N SER A 174 8.50 4.19 -10.40
CA SER A 174 8.98 3.99 -11.77
C SER A 174 10.51 4.01 -11.84
N GLY A 175 11.08 3.33 -12.85
CA GLY A 175 12.51 3.36 -13.11
C GLY A 175 13.34 2.69 -12.01
N VAL A 176 12.89 1.54 -11.49
CA VAL A 176 13.55 0.83 -10.40
C VAL A 176 14.65 -0.07 -10.95
N GLU A 177 15.89 0.11 -10.45
CA GLU A 177 16.99 -0.77 -10.81
C GLU A 177 16.80 -2.16 -10.19
N ALA A 178 17.03 -3.20 -10.99
CA ALA A 178 16.90 -4.58 -10.57
C ALA A 178 18.01 -5.45 -11.13
N VAL A 179 18.23 -6.60 -10.52
CA VAL A 179 19.14 -7.62 -11.00
C VAL A 179 18.39 -8.95 -11.12
N VAL A 180 18.61 -9.61 -12.26
CA VAL A 180 18.11 -10.97 -12.53
C VAL A 180 19.25 -11.95 -12.38
N THR A 181 19.08 -12.99 -11.56
CA THR A 181 20.13 -13.99 -11.29
C THR A 181 19.73 -15.40 -11.74
N PRO A 182 20.65 -16.25 -12.13
CA PRO A 182 20.37 -17.65 -12.45
C PRO A 182 19.90 -18.46 -11.24
N GLY A 183 20.33 -18.06 -10.03
CA GLY A 183 19.98 -18.76 -8.78
C GLY A 183 18.49 -18.75 -8.49
N GLY A 184 17.99 -19.86 -7.93
CA GLY A 184 16.60 -19.92 -7.46
C GLY A 184 16.42 -19.08 -6.20
N MET A 185 15.40 -18.24 -6.19
CA MET A 185 14.96 -17.50 -5.02
C MET A 185 13.46 -17.74 -4.81
N PRO A 186 13.01 -17.98 -3.57
CA PRO A 186 11.60 -18.24 -3.30
C PRO A 186 10.72 -17.00 -3.49
N TYR A 187 11.31 -15.80 -3.38
CA TYR A 187 10.66 -14.50 -3.48
C TYR A 187 11.51 -13.52 -4.28
N VAL A 188 10.88 -12.50 -4.82
CA VAL A 188 11.59 -11.32 -5.34
C VAL A 188 12.03 -10.47 -4.16
N LEU A 189 13.31 -10.14 -4.07
CA LEU A 189 13.83 -9.27 -3.01
C LEU A 189 13.49 -7.81 -3.33
N LEU A 190 12.81 -7.14 -2.42
CA LEU A 190 12.50 -5.71 -2.52
C LEU A 190 13.63 -4.93 -1.84
N GLY A 191 14.64 -4.56 -2.63
CA GLY A 191 15.88 -3.95 -2.15
C GLY A 191 15.87 -2.42 -2.15
N ASN A 192 17.02 -1.84 -1.84
CA ASN A 192 17.17 -0.40 -1.61
C ASN A 192 16.92 0.47 -2.84
N SER A 193 17.04 -0.04 -4.07
CA SER A 193 16.64 0.70 -5.29
C SER A 193 15.15 1.11 -5.26
N PHE A 194 14.31 0.37 -4.54
CA PHE A 194 12.92 0.73 -4.25
C PHE A 194 12.80 1.39 -2.87
N LEU A 195 13.32 0.76 -1.81
CA LEU A 195 13.10 1.15 -0.41
C LEU A 195 13.63 2.54 -0.07
N SER A 196 14.70 3.01 -0.73
CA SER A 196 15.27 4.35 -0.49
C SER A 196 14.32 5.51 -0.83
N ARG A 197 13.25 5.25 -1.58
CA ARG A 197 12.19 6.25 -1.87
C ARG A 197 11.28 6.51 -0.68
N PHE A 198 11.42 5.70 0.39
CA PHE A 198 10.54 5.72 1.55
C PHE A 198 11.31 5.98 2.84
N GLN A 199 10.63 6.59 3.78
CA GLN A 199 10.98 6.52 5.18
C GLN A 199 10.41 5.21 5.72
N MET A 200 11.25 4.38 6.35
CA MET A 200 10.86 3.11 6.93
C MET A 200 10.78 3.24 8.44
N ASN A 201 9.64 2.91 9.02
CA ASN A 201 9.45 2.78 10.44
C ASN A 201 9.04 1.35 10.75
N ARG A 202 9.82 0.66 11.59
CA ARG A 202 9.49 -0.67 12.08
C ARG A 202 9.10 -0.58 13.55
N ASN A 203 7.93 -1.12 13.88
CA ASN A 203 7.46 -1.24 15.25
C ASN A 203 6.95 -2.68 15.44
N ASN A 204 7.70 -3.48 16.19
CA ASN A 204 7.45 -4.92 16.41
C ASN A 204 7.25 -5.66 15.08
N ASP A 205 6.02 -6.14 14.83
CA ASP A 205 5.65 -6.94 13.67
C ASP A 205 5.12 -6.11 12.51
N GLN A 206 5.18 -4.78 12.60
CA GLN A 206 4.75 -3.89 11.53
C GLN A 206 5.91 -3.07 10.98
N MET A 207 5.95 -2.92 9.66
CA MET A 207 6.81 -2.00 8.94
C MET A 207 5.95 -1.03 8.13
N VAL A 208 6.16 0.25 8.34
CA VAL A 208 5.50 1.31 7.60
C VAL A 208 6.50 1.93 6.63
N LEU A 209 6.14 1.94 5.35
CA LEU A 209 6.86 2.64 4.29
C LEU A 209 6.09 3.92 3.96
N GLU A 210 6.68 5.08 4.19
CA GLU A 210 6.10 6.39 3.86
C GLU A 210 6.95 7.06 2.79
N ARG A 211 6.32 7.52 1.70
CA ARG A 211 7.04 8.18 0.60
C ARG A 211 7.70 9.46 1.09
N ARG A 212 8.96 9.67 0.73
CA ARG A 212 9.72 10.85 1.19
C ARG A 212 9.35 12.13 0.44
N PHE A 213 8.89 12.01 -0.83
CA PHE A 213 8.54 13.16 -1.71
C PHE A 213 7.44 12.77 -2.70
#